data_907cd6b1fd96f5a2ea269f0315aeccb5
#
_entry.id   907cd6b1fd96f5a2ea269f0315aeccb5
#
_cell.length_a   1.000
_cell.length_b   1.000
_cell.length_c   1.000
_cell.angle_alpha   90.00
_cell.angle_beta   90.00
_cell.angle_gamma   90.00
#
_symmetry.space_group_name_H-M   'P 1'
#
loop_
_entity.id
_entity.type
_entity.pdbx_description
1 polymer ?
#
loop_
_entity_poly.entity_id
_entity_poly.type
_entity_poly.pdbx_seq_one_letter_code
_entity_poly.pdbx_strand_id
1 'polypeptide(L)'
;GCELTLSGCSAGFSGVTICCDGTVMPCRRIGISVGNLKRQSLRHIWANSKTLWRLRNRASYKGRCGECALWPSCRGCRAVAYAYSKARGDADLFADDPQCWRISRTNEPGRQ
;
A
#
# COMPACT_ATOMS: atom_id res chain seq x y z
N GLY A 1 -25.02 0.34 18.16
CA GLY A 1 -23.98 -0.43 18.66
C GLY A 1 -22.63 -0.02 18.11
N CYS A 2 -21.67 -0.38 18.83
CA CYS A 2 -20.31 -0.07 18.45
C CYS A 2 -19.78 -1.17 17.54
N GLU A 3 -19.60 -0.84 16.28
CA GLU A 3 -19.01 -1.78 15.35
C GLU A 3 -17.53 -1.54 15.27
N LEU A 4 -16.77 -2.58 15.46
CA LEU A 4 -15.33 -2.49 15.28
C LEU A 4 -15.00 -2.87 13.84
N THR A 5 -14.63 -1.90 13.06
CA THR A 5 -14.21 -2.13 11.68
C THR A 5 -12.70 -2.06 11.64
N LEU A 6 -12.07 -3.17 11.30
CA LEU A 6 -10.64 -3.22 11.14
C LEU A 6 -10.30 -2.98 9.68
N SER A 7 -9.51 -1.97 9.45
CA SER A 7 -9.11 -1.58 8.10
C SER A 7 -7.59 -1.72 8.02
N GLY A 8 -7.12 -2.30 6.95
CA GLY A 8 -5.70 -2.46 6.73
C GLY A 8 -5.08 -1.18 6.20
N CYS A 9 -4.18 -1.34 5.23
CA CYS A 9 -3.47 -0.21 4.65
C CYS A 9 -4.43 0.72 3.91
N SER A 10 -4.45 1.98 4.32
CA SER A 10 -5.30 2.99 3.70
C SER A 10 -4.62 3.76 2.57
N ALA A 11 -3.34 3.49 2.33
CA ALA A 11 -2.55 4.23 1.35
C ALA A 11 -3.19 4.20 -0.03
N GLY A 12 -3.62 5.38 -0.50
CA GLY A 12 -4.25 5.51 -1.80
C GLY A 12 -5.64 4.89 -1.91
N PHE A 13 -6.05 4.14 -0.91
CA PHE A 13 -7.35 3.46 -0.91
C PHE A 13 -8.41 4.33 -0.23
N SER A 14 -8.11 4.84 0.94
CA SER A 14 -9.00 5.75 1.67
C SER A 14 -8.26 6.94 2.25
N GLY A 15 -6.98 7.09 1.98
CA GLY A 15 -6.22 8.21 2.51
C GLY A 15 -4.95 8.50 1.73
N VAL A 16 -4.46 9.70 1.88
CA VAL A 16 -3.18 10.14 1.34
C VAL A 16 -2.52 11.04 2.37
N THR A 17 -1.24 11.31 2.19
CA THR A 17 -0.48 12.24 3.01
C THR A 17 -0.14 13.47 2.18
N ILE A 18 -0.33 14.65 2.76
CA ILE A 18 0.00 15.92 2.11
C ILE A 18 1.13 16.56 2.91
N CYS A 19 2.24 16.82 2.24
CA CYS A 19 3.38 17.47 2.87
C CYS A 19 3.22 18.99 2.87
N CYS A 20 4.05 19.65 3.69
CA CYS A 20 4.00 21.12 3.81
C CYS A 20 4.21 21.83 2.48
N ASP A 21 4.98 21.26 1.58
CA ASP A 21 5.27 21.87 0.28
C ASP A 21 4.22 21.52 -0.78
N GLY A 22 3.14 20.85 -0.38
CA GLY A 22 2.06 20.47 -1.30
C GLY A 22 2.22 19.11 -1.93
N THR A 23 3.31 18.42 -1.69
CA THR A 23 3.52 17.08 -2.25
C THR A 23 2.50 16.11 -1.67
N VAL A 24 1.88 15.31 -2.54
CA VAL A 24 0.92 14.31 -2.13
C VAL A 24 1.54 12.93 -2.30
N MET A 25 1.42 12.10 -1.28
CA MET A 25 1.96 10.74 -1.26
C MET A 25 0.88 9.77 -0.80
N PRO A 26 0.94 8.49 -1.21
CA PRO A 26 -0.03 7.51 -0.72
C PRO A 26 0.01 7.34 0.80
N CYS A 27 1.21 7.42 1.36
CA CYS A 27 1.44 7.26 2.78
C CYS A 27 2.74 7.98 3.12
N ARG A 28 2.83 8.57 4.31
CA ARG A 28 4.03 9.31 4.68
C ARG A 28 5.29 8.43 4.70
N ARG A 29 5.10 7.11 4.80
CA ARG A 29 6.22 6.17 4.79
C ARG A 29 6.60 5.71 3.39
N ILE A 30 5.76 6.01 2.42
CA ILE A 30 6.04 5.70 1.02
C ILE A 30 6.48 7.00 0.38
N GLY A 31 7.76 7.11 0.08
CA GLY A 31 8.32 8.36 -0.43
C GLY A 31 8.06 8.60 -1.91
N ILE A 32 6.94 8.12 -2.43
CA ILE A 32 6.57 8.27 -3.83
C ILE A 32 5.54 9.39 -3.96
N SER A 33 5.88 10.43 -4.73
CA SER A 33 4.95 11.52 -4.98
C SER A 33 3.94 11.11 -6.03
N VAL A 34 2.66 11.36 -5.77
CA VAL A 34 1.61 11.11 -6.75
C VAL A 34 1.05 12.43 -7.30
N GLY A 35 1.55 13.55 -6.84
CA GLY A 35 1.15 14.86 -7.34
C GLY A 35 1.55 15.96 -6.37
N ASN A 36 1.16 17.18 -6.71
CA ASN A 36 1.47 18.34 -5.89
C ASN A 36 0.32 19.33 -5.97
N LEU A 37 -0.15 19.77 -4.80
CA LEU A 37 -1.30 20.67 -4.72
C LEU A 37 -1.03 22.05 -5.33
N LYS A 38 0.22 22.38 -5.57
CA LYS A 38 0.56 23.64 -6.26
C LYS A 38 0.24 23.57 -7.74
N ARG A 39 0.11 22.37 -8.30
CA ARG A 39 -0.12 22.18 -9.73
C ARG A 39 -1.48 21.56 -10.03
N GLN A 40 -2.03 20.81 -9.11
CA GLN A 40 -3.24 20.03 -9.32
C GLN A 40 -4.10 20.09 -8.09
N SER A 41 -5.42 19.95 -8.27
CA SER A 41 -6.32 19.82 -7.13
C SER A 41 -6.18 18.42 -6.54
N LEU A 42 -6.52 18.28 -5.27
CA LEU A 42 -6.51 16.98 -4.61
C LEU A 42 -7.46 16.02 -5.31
N ARG A 43 -8.62 16.52 -5.72
CA ARG A 43 -9.61 15.71 -6.43
C ARG A 43 -9.03 15.16 -7.72
N HIS A 44 -8.29 15.98 -8.46
CA HIS A 44 -7.68 15.55 -9.71
C HIS A 44 -6.64 14.45 -9.46
N ILE A 45 -5.78 14.66 -8.46
CA ILE A 45 -4.76 13.67 -8.12
C ILE A 45 -5.42 12.37 -7.72
N TRP A 46 -6.43 12.42 -6.85
CA TRP A 46 -7.12 11.25 -6.34
C TRP A 46 -7.76 10.45 -7.48
N ALA A 47 -8.36 11.13 -8.42
CA ALA A 47 -9.08 10.49 -9.50
C ALA A 47 -8.17 9.99 -10.64
N ASN A 48 -7.03 10.63 -10.85
CA ASN A 48 -6.24 10.38 -12.06
C ASN A 48 -4.86 9.79 -11.84
N SER A 49 -4.37 9.72 -10.61
CA SER A 49 -3.05 9.15 -10.36
C SER A 49 -3.04 7.66 -10.65
N LYS A 50 -2.12 7.24 -11.54
CA LYS A 50 -1.97 5.83 -11.86
C LYS A 50 -1.54 5.01 -10.66
N THR A 51 -0.65 5.57 -9.85
CA THR A 51 -0.19 4.88 -8.64
C THR A 51 -1.33 4.62 -7.68
N LEU A 52 -2.18 5.63 -7.45
CA LEU A 52 -3.33 5.45 -6.57
C LEU A 52 -4.32 4.44 -7.13
N TRP A 53 -4.55 4.47 -8.44
CA TRP A 53 -5.43 3.51 -9.08
C TRP A 53 -4.90 2.08 -8.93
N ARG A 54 -3.60 1.90 -9.08
CA ARG A 54 -2.99 0.58 -8.92
C ARG A 54 -3.09 0.08 -7.50
N LEU A 55 -2.98 0.98 -6.52
CA LEU A 55 -3.13 0.59 -5.11
C LEU A 55 -4.54 0.10 -4.79
N ARG A 56 -5.53 0.59 -5.53
CA ARG A 56 -6.94 0.20 -5.34
C ARG A 56 -7.31 -1.05 -6.13
N ASN A 57 -6.45 -1.50 -7.01
CA ASN A 57 -6.74 -2.61 -7.91
C ASN A 57 -5.99 -3.85 -7.46
N ARG A 58 -6.75 -4.85 -7.01
CA ARG A 58 -6.18 -6.11 -6.53
C ARG A 58 -5.25 -6.76 -7.56
N ALA A 59 -5.55 -6.62 -8.83
CA ALA A 59 -4.74 -7.22 -9.90
C ALA A 59 -3.32 -6.67 -9.95
N SER A 60 -3.07 -5.51 -9.34
CA SER A 60 -1.73 -4.94 -9.28
C SER A 60 -0.85 -5.62 -8.24
N TYR A 61 -1.46 -6.29 -7.27
CA TYR A 61 -0.73 -6.88 -6.16
C TYR A 61 -0.17 -8.24 -6.57
N LYS A 62 1.05 -8.50 -6.12
CA LYS A 62 1.78 -9.71 -6.48
C LYS A 62 1.75 -10.71 -5.33
N GLY A 63 2.12 -11.94 -5.66
CA GLY A 63 2.30 -12.98 -4.67
C GLY A 63 1.06 -13.26 -3.86
N ARG A 64 1.26 -13.52 -2.59
CA ARG A 64 0.17 -13.92 -1.71
C ARG A 64 -0.80 -12.81 -1.40
N CYS A 65 -0.32 -11.58 -1.34
CA CYS A 65 -1.21 -10.45 -1.08
C CYS A 65 -2.27 -10.31 -2.17
N GLY A 66 -1.88 -10.51 -3.42
CA GLY A 66 -2.81 -10.40 -4.55
C GLY A 66 -3.86 -11.49 -4.57
N GLU A 67 -3.54 -12.65 -3.98
CA GLU A 67 -4.46 -13.78 -3.97
C GLU A 67 -5.15 -13.97 -2.63
N CYS A 68 -4.85 -13.12 -1.67
CA CYS A 68 -5.34 -13.29 -0.30
C CYS A 68 -6.81 -12.91 -0.18
N ALA A 69 -7.59 -13.79 0.46
CA ALA A 69 -9.01 -13.52 0.70
C ALA A 69 -9.23 -12.30 1.59
N LEU A 70 -8.22 -11.91 2.37
CA LEU A 70 -8.31 -10.77 3.25
C LEU A 70 -7.91 -9.46 2.57
N TRP A 71 -7.57 -9.50 1.28
CA TRP A 71 -7.12 -8.32 0.57
C TRP A 71 -8.05 -7.10 0.74
N PRO A 72 -9.37 -7.24 0.63
CA PRO A 72 -10.24 -6.06 0.76
C PRO A 72 -10.11 -5.35 2.10
N SER A 73 -9.77 -6.10 3.16
CA SER A 73 -9.65 -5.54 4.50
C SER A 73 -8.21 -5.27 4.90
N CYS A 74 -7.25 -5.96 4.32
CA CYS A 74 -5.86 -5.92 4.80
C CYS A 74 -4.90 -5.22 3.84
N ARG A 75 -4.66 -5.81 2.68
CA ARG A 75 -3.70 -5.33 1.68
C ARG A 75 -2.26 -5.23 2.19
N GLY A 76 -1.97 -5.77 3.37
CA GLY A 76 -0.64 -5.65 3.98
C GLY A 76 -0.29 -4.20 4.27
N CYS A 77 0.95 -3.93 4.61
CA CYS A 77 1.46 -2.57 4.72
C CYS A 77 2.31 -2.28 3.49
N ARG A 78 1.82 -1.41 2.63
CA ARG A 78 2.52 -1.11 1.37
C ARG A 78 3.85 -0.40 1.61
N ALA A 79 3.95 0.37 2.69
CA ALA A 79 5.21 1.03 3.03
C ALA A 79 6.28 0.01 3.41
N VAL A 80 5.90 -0.99 4.21
CA VAL A 80 6.83 -2.05 4.62
C VAL A 80 7.21 -2.91 3.42
N ALA A 81 6.24 -3.29 2.61
CA ALA A 81 6.49 -4.09 1.42
C ALA A 81 7.43 -3.37 0.46
N TYR A 82 7.20 -2.09 0.26
CA TYR A 82 8.04 -1.28 -0.62
C TYR A 82 9.46 -1.15 -0.08
N ALA A 83 9.60 -0.81 1.20
CA ALA A 83 10.91 -0.63 1.82
C ALA A 83 11.72 -1.94 1.82
N TYR A 84 11.04 -3.04 2.13
CA TYR A 84 11.70 -4.34 2.17
C TYR A 84 12.18 -4.75 0.77
N SER A 85 11.33 -4.61 -0.23
CA SER A 85 11.72 -4.96 -1.59
C SER A 85 12.80 -4.04 -2.13
N LYS A 86 12.76 -2.76 -1.76
CA LYS A 86 13.77 -1.81 -2.16
C LYS A 86 15.13 -2.17 -1.57
N ALA A 87 15.15 -2.61 -0.31
CA ALA A 87 16.39 -3.02 0.35
C ALA A 87 17.00 -4.25 -0.32
N ARG A 88 16.17 -5.04 -0.98
CA ARG A 88 16.64 -6.23 -1.70
C ARG A 88 16.96 -5.93 -3.18
N GLY A 89 16.92 -4.68 -3.57
CA GLY A 89 17.28 -4.26 -4.90
C GLY A 89 16.16 -4.24 -5.93
N ASP A 90 14.92 -4.46 -5.48
CA ASP A 90 13.78 -4.51 -6.40
C ASP A 90 12.59 -3.78 -5.78
N ALA A 91 12.67 -2.46 -5.77
CA ALA A 91 11.63 -1.62 -5.18
C ALA A 91 10.28 -1.87 -5.82
N ASP A 92 9.36 -2.47 -5.08
CA ASP A 92 8.06 -2.86 -5.59
C ASP A 92 6.98 -2.55 -4.55
N LEU A 93 6.14 -1.58 -4.88
CA LEU A 93 5.06 -1.15 -3.99
C LEU A 93 4.01 -2.25 -3.79
N PHE A 94 3.95 -3.22 -4.68
CA PHE A 94 2.92 -4.26 -4.68
C PHE A 94 3.44 -5.62 -4.25
N ALA A 95 4.65 -5.66 -3.72
CA ALA A 95 5.24 -6.90 -3.22
C ALA A 95 4.50 -7.38 -1.96
N ASP A 96 4.76 -8.62 -1.58
CA ASP A 96 4.22 -9.17 -0.34
C ASP A 96 4.78 -8.42 0.86
N ASP A 97 3.94 -8.26 1.87
CA ASP A 97 4.36 -7.66 3.13
C ASP A 97 5.10 -8.72 3.94
N PRO A 98 6.40 -8.51 4.23
CA PRO A 98 7.17 -9.50 4.99
C PRO A 98 6.69 -9.68 6.41
N GLN A 99 5.88 -8.76 6.91
CA GLN A 99 5.32 -8.86 8.26
C GLN A 99 3.99 -9.60 8.29
N CYS A 100 3.53 -10.11 7.15
CA CYS A 100 2.25 -10.81 7.08
C CYS A 100 2.33 -12.12 7.87
N TRP A 101 1.47 -12.24 8.88
CA TRP A 101 1.44 -13.43 9.71
C TRP A 101 1.04 -14.68 8.93
N ARG A 102 0.23 -14.52 7.91
CA ARG A 102 -0.22 -15.64 7.09
C ARG A 102 0.92 -16.20 6.25
N ILE A 103 1.72 -15.31 5.69
CA ILE A 103 2.89 -15.72 4.91
C ILE A 103 3.90 -16.40 5.82
N SER A 104 4.15 -15.81 6.98
CA SER A 104 5.07 -16.40 7.96
C SER A 104 4.64 -17.78 8.36
N ARG A 105 3.35 -17.96 8.59
CA ARG A 105 2.82 -19.27 9.00
C ARG A 105 2.96 -20.31 7.91
N THR A 106 2.71 -19.92 6.66
CA THR A 106 2.84 -20.85 5.55
C THR A 106 4.28 -21.24 5.31
N ASN A 107 5.22 -20.37 5.63
CA ASN A 107 6.63 -20.65 5.44
C ASN A 107 7.29 -21.31 6.64
N GLU A 108 6.55 -21.40 7.71
CA GLU A 108 7.11 -21.85 8.96
C GLU A 108 7.76 -23.22 8.92
N PRO A 109 7.15 -24.22 8.29
CA PRO A 109 7.77 -25.55 8.25
C PRO A 109 9.17 -25.52 7.64
N GLY A 110 9.36 -24.71 6.65
CA GLY A 110 10.67 -24.59 6.05
C GLY A 110 11.65 -23.78 6.87
N ARG A 111 11.15 -22.97 7.77
CA ARG A 111 11.93 -22.05 8.56
C ARG A 111 12.36 -22.61 9.87
N GLN A 112 11.62 -23.51 10.35
CA GLN A 112 11.93 -24.09 11.64
C GLN A 112 13.24 -24.88 11.66
#